data_71b51ca760b461b107599772dfaf3bcc
#
_entry.id   71b51ca760b461b107599772dfaf3bcc
#
_cell.length_a   1.000
_cell.length_b   1.000
_cell.length_c   1.000
_cell.angle_alpha   90.00
_cell.angle_beta   90.00
_cell.angle_gamma   90.00
#
_symmetry.space_group_name_H-M   'P 1'
#
loop_
_entity.id
_entity.type
_entity.pdbx_description
1 polymer ?
#
loop_
_entity_poly.entity_id
_entity_poly.type
_entity_poly.pdbx_seq_one_letter_code
_entity_poly.pdbx_strand_id
1 'polypeptide(L)'
;MKAVILCGGFGTRFLEKTRKIPKSMIKVNNKPILEHIIKLYLDQGATKILLLLGYKGDIIKKFFKKSKYKNKIIFVDTGINTLTAERILKAKKYLKDQENFMVTYGDGLSNINLKKLIKFHIKHKKIVTLTAVRPP
;
A
#
# COMPACT_ATOMS: atom_id res chain seq x y z
N MET A 1 13.40 5.31 -2.26
CA MET A 1 12.02 5.74 -2.56
C MET A 1 11.08 5.06 -1.60
N LYS A 2 10.12 5.77 -1.02
CA LYS A 2 9.08 5.21 -0.14
C LYS A 2 7.89 4.70 -0.96
N ALA A 3 7.18 3.70 -0.43
CA ALA A 3 5.93 3.21 -1.01
C ALA A 3 4.75 3.47 -0.07
N VAL A 4 3.67 3.95 -0.63
CA VAL A 4 2.40 4.24 0.05
C VAL A 4 1.41 3.14 -0.32
N ILE A 5 0.81 2.49 0.66
CA ILE A 5 -0.18 1.44 0.45
C ILE A 5 -1.51 1.87 1.07
N LEU A 6 -2.54 1.96 0.24
CA LEU A 6 -3.89 2.36 0.61
C LEU A 6 -4.64 1.17 1.24
N CYS A 7 -4.85 1.20 2.56
CA CYS A 7 -5.46 0.11 3.34
C CYS A 7 -6.72 0.56 4.11
N GLY A 8 -7.27 1.74 3.80
CA GLY A 8 -8.34 2.33 4.59
C GLY A 8 -9.77 2.13 4.08
N GLY A 9 -9.96 1.42 2.96
CA GLY A 9 -11.27 1.22 2.34
C GLY A 9 -12.15 0.20 3.08
N PHE A 10 -13.48 0.34 2.94
CA PHE A 10 -14.46 -0.55 3.57
C PHE A 10 -14.50 -1.97 3.00
N GLY A 11 -14.06 -2.18 1.76
CA GLY A 11 -14.09 -3.49 1.09
C GLY A 11 -15.50 -4.01 0.81
N THR A 12 -16.45 -3.11 0.51
CA THR A 12 -17.91 -3.40 0.40
C THR A 12 -18.27 -4.50 -0.61
N ARG A 13 -17.46 -4.74 -1.63
CA ARG A 13 -17.67 -5.80 -2.64
C ARG A 13 -17.48 -7.23 -2.11
N PHE A 14 -16.91 -7.39 -0.91
CA PHE A 14 -16.63 -8.69 -0.25
C PHE A 14 -17.25 -8.74 1.15
N LEU A 15 -18.49 -8.27 1.29
CA LEU A 15 -19.16 -8.03 2.57
C LEU A 15 -19.07 -9.17 3.57
N GLU A 16 -19.22 -10.43 3.13
CA GLU A 16 -19.21 -11.59 4.07
C GLU A 16 -17.86 -11.78 4.76
N LYS A 17 -16.74 -11.64 4.03
CA LYS A 17 -15.38 -11.81 4.58
C LYS A 17 -14.85 -10.53 5.24
N THR A 18 -15.21 -9.36 4.70
CA THR A 18 -14.70 -8.08 5.20
C THR A 18 -15.45 -7.54 6.42
N ARG A 19 -16.59 -8.16 6.79
CA ARG A 19 -17.25 -7.86 8.07
C ARG A 19 -16.35 -8.12 9.29
N LYS A 20 -15.44 -9.09 9.21
CA LYS A 20 -14.55 -9.46 10.33
C LYS A 20 -13.14 -8.89 10.19
N ILE A 21 -12.58 -8.85 8.98
CA ILE A 21 -11.20 -8.41 8.71
C ILE A 21 -11.14 -7.45 7.52
N PRO A 22 -10.16 -6.52 7.45
CA PRO A 22 -9.97 -5.68 6.26
C PRO A 22 -9.62 -6.54 5.04
N LYS A 23 -10.02 -6.12 3.84
CA LYS A 23 -9.77 -6.85 2.59
C LYS A 23 -8.29 -7.19 2.38
N SER A 24 -7.40 -6.26 2.71
CA SER A 24 -5.95 -6.45 2.62
C SER A 24 -5.38 -7.52 3.57
N MET A 25 -6.18 -7.96 4.57
CA MET A 25 -5.81 -9.02 5.51
C MET A 25 -6.35 -10.40 5.13
N ILE A 26 -7.06 -10.53 4.02
CA ILE A 26 -7.43 -11.83 3.46
C ILE A 26 -6.16 -12.60 3.13
N LYS A 27 -6.12 -13.87 3.52
CA LYS A 27 -4.92 -14.69 3.36
C LYS A 27 -4.87 -15.39 2.00
N VAL A 28 -3.68 -15.38 1.40
CA VAL A 28 -3.29 -16.19 0.26
C VAL A 28 -2.00 -16.93 0.67
N ASN A 29 -1.97 -18.24 0.52
CA ASN A 29 -0.84 -19.06 0.99
C ASN A 29 -0.47 -18.78 2.46
N ASN A 30 -1.47 -18.80 3.34
CA ASN A 30 -1.35 -18.57 4.79
C ASN A 30 -0.86 -17.17 5.22
N LYS A 31 -0.63 -16.23 4.30
CA LYS A 31 -0.20 -14.86 4.59
C LYS A 31 -1.21 -13.85 4.09
N PRO A 32 -1.42 -12.71 4.79
CA PRO A 32 -2.24 -11.62 4.26
C PRO A 32 -1.75 -11.15 2.88
N ILE A 33 -2.68 -10.80 1.98
CA ILE A 33 -2.32 -10.19 0.68
C ILE A 33 -1.39 -8.98 0.90
N LEU A 34 -1.67 -8.18 1.90
CA LEU A 34 -0.85 -7.01 2.25
C LEU A 34 0.60 -7.38 2.57
N GLU A 35 0.86 -8.55 3.19
CA GLU A 35 2.23 -9.00 3.46
C GLU A 35 2.99 -9.33 2.18
N HIS A 36 2.32 -9.95 1.19
CA HIS A 36 2.91 -10.20 -0.12
C HIS A 36 3.26 -8.89 -0.84
N ILE A 37 2.37 -7.89 -0.79
CA ILE A 37 2.61 -6.57 -1.38
C ILE A 37 3.79 -5.87 -0.70
N ILE A 38 3.82 -5.84 0.63
CA ILE A 38 4.93 -5.25 1.39
C ILE A 38 6.27 -5.90 0.99
N LYS A 39 6.30 -7.24 0.95
CA LYS A 39 7.48 -7.99 0.53
C LYS A 39 7.91 -7.60 -0.87
N LEU A 40 6.99 -7.59 -1.85
CA LEU A 40 7.25 -7.23 -3.24
C LEU A 40 7.93 -5.86 -3.36
N TYR A 41 7.40 -4.84 -2.67
CA TYR A 41 7.94 -3.49 -2.72
C TYR A 41 9.30 -3.36 -2.05
N LEU A 42 9.50 -4.01 -0.89
CA LEU A 42 10.78 -4.01 -0.18
C LEU A 42 11.88 -4.76 -0.96
N ASP A 43 11.56 -5.92 -1.52
CA ASP A 43 12.51 -6.71 -2.33
C ASP A 43 12.95 -5.95 -3.60
N GLN A 44 12.11 -5.07 -4.11
CA GLN A 44 12.41 -4.25 -5.29
C GLN A 44 12.94 -2.85 -4.95
N GLY A 45 13.30 -2.59 -3.69
CA GLY A 45 14.08 -1.42 -3.30
C GLY A 45 13.30 -0.29 -2.62
N ALA A 46 12.04 -0.52 -2.22
CA ALA A 46 11.36 0.44 -1.34
C ALA A 46 12.11 0.55 0.00
N THR A 47 12.39 1.77 0.44
CA THR A 47 13.14 2.03 1.69
C THR A 47 12.25 1.95 2.94
N LYS A 48 11.01 2.39 2.82
CA LYS A 48 9.95 2.35 3.83
C LYS A 48 8.59 2.16 3.18
N ILE A 49 7.67 1.59 3.94
CA ILE A 49 6.26 1.39 3.57
C ILE A 49 5.39 2.26 4.47
N LEU A 50 4.57 3.13 3.88
CA LEU A 50 3.52 3.85 4.58
C LEU A 50 2.20 3.08 4.41
N LEU A 51 1.62 2.58 5.48
CA LEU A 51 0.29 1.97 5.47
C LEU A 51 -0.74 3.04 5.84
N LEU A 52 -1.55 3.47 4.88
CA LEU A 52 -2.61 4.45 5.10
C LEU A 52 -3.87 3.72 5.60
N LEU A 53 -4.08 3.81 6.91
CA LEU A 53 -5.11 3.06 7.62
C LEU A 53 -6.43 3.85 7.68
N GLY A 54 -7.53 3.12 7.81
CA GLY A 54 -8.88 3.62 8.02
C GLY A 54 -9.72 2.52 8.64
N TYR A 55 -10.76 2.04 7.95
CA TYR A 55 -11.63 0.98 8.44
C TYR A 55 -10.84 -0.24 8.92
N LYS A 56 -11.02 -0.63 10.19
CA LYS A 56 -10.30 -1.75 10.85
C LYS A 56 -8.77 -1.68 10.76
N GLY A 57 -8.21 -0.48 10.71
CA GLY A 57 -6.77 -0.25 10.64
C GLY A 57 -6.00 -0.79 11.87
N ASP A 58 -6.65 -0.90 13.01
CA ASP A 58 -6.14 -1.50 14.25
C ASP A 58 -5.74 -2.97 14.06
N ILE A 59 -6.51 -3.75 13.30
CA ILE A 59 -6.19 -5.16 12.96
C ILE A 59 -4.88 -5.22 12.17
N ILE A 60 -4.74 -4.38 11.15
CA ILE A 60 -3.51 -4.28 10.34
C ILE A 60 -2.33 -3.90 11.23
N LYS A 61 -2.50 -2.85 12.04
CA LYS A 61 -1.48 -2.34 12.94
C LYS A 61 -1.02 -3.39 13.96
N LYS A 62 -1.97 -4.11 14.58
CA LYS A 62 -1.68 -5.19 15.55
C LYS A 62 -0.85 -6.31 14.92
N PHE A 63 -1.21 -6.73 13.69
CA PHE A 63 -0.50 -7.77 12.96
C PHE A 63 0.93 -7.36 12.62
N PHE A 64 1.10 -6.22 11.95
CA PHE A 64 2.40 -5.81 11.43
C PHE A 64 3.37 -5.27 12.48
N LYS A 65 2.90 -4.81 13.64
CA LYS A 65 3.77 -4.50 14.80
C LYS A 65 4.57 -5.71 15.28
N LYS A 66 4.06 -6.93 15.08
CA LYS A 66 4.72 -8.20 15.45
C LYS A 66 5.47 -8.84 14.28
N SER A 67 5.37 -8.30 13.08
CA SER A 67 5.99 -8.85 11.88
C SER A 67 7.49 -8.51 11.79
N LYS A 68 8.22 -9.28 10.98
CA LYS A 68 9.62 -8.97 10.65
C LYS A 68 9.80 -7.63 9.91
N TYR A 69 8.73 -7.07 9.37
CA TYR A 69 8.72 -5.80 8.65
C TYR A 69 8.47 -4.58 9.54
N LYS A 70 8.26 -4.75 10.86
CA LYS A 70 7.89 -3.68 11.80
C LYS A 70 8.74 -2.41 11.68
N ASN A 71 10.05 -2.56 11.51
CA ASN A 71 10.99 -1.44 11.40
C ASN A 71 11.00 -0.77 10.01
N LYS A 72 10.32 -1.33 9.02
CA LYS A 72 10.18 -0.79 7.66
C LYS A 72 8.82 -0.13 7.43
N ILE A 73 7.87 -0.26 8.36
CA ILE A 73 6.48 0.20 8.22
C ILE A 73 6.24 1.45 9.06
N ILE A 74 5.59 2.43 8.45
CA ILE A 74 5.03 3.62 9.08
C ILE A 74 3.52 3.50 8.99
N PHE A 75 2.83 3.49 10.14
CA PHE A 75 1.37 3.48 10.19
C PHE A 75 0.85 4.91 10.21
N VAL A 76 -0.01 5.23 9.25
CA VAL A 76 -0.65 6.56 9.15
C VAL A 76 -2.16 6.36 9.28
N ASP A 77 -2.74 6.78 10.37
CA ASP A 77 -4.19 6.82 10.51
C ASP A 77 -4.72 7.97 9.67
N THR A 78 -5.55 7.65 8.70
CA THR A 78 -6.13 8.62 7.77
C THR A 78 -7.62 8.85 8.01
N GLY A 79 -8.21 8.11 8.95
CA GLY A 79 -9.65 8.17 9.23
C GLY A 79 -10.48 7.24 8.34
N ILE A 80 -11.72 6.98 8.77
CA ILE A 80 -12.61 5.99 8.13
C ILE A 80 -13.22 6.56 6.84
N ASN A 81 -13.76 7.79 6.89
CA ASN A 81 -14.51 8.41 5.80
C ASN A 81 -13.65 9.24 4.85
N THR A 82 -12.35 8.95 4.78
CA THR A 82 -11.39 9.72 3.99
C THR A 82 -11.29 9.15 2.58
N LEU A 83 -11.34 9.99 1.55
CA LEU A 83 -11.18 9.61 0.15
C LEU A 83 -9.71 9.31 -0.19
N THR A 84 -9.48 8.64 -1.32
CA THR A 84 -8.15 8.17 -1.73
C THR A 84 -7.11 9.27 -1.79
N ALA A 85 -7.40 10.37 -2.48
CA ALA A 85 -6.47 11.50 -2.62
C ALA A 85 -6.19 12.18 -1.27
N GLU A 86 -7.21 12.34 -0.44
CA GLU A 86 -7.08 12.91 0.89
C GLU A 86 -6.22 12.04 1.82
N ARG A 87 -6.33 10.70 1.70
CA ARG A 87 -5.44 9.78 2.45
C ARG A 87 -3.97 10.03 2.11
N ILE A 88 -3.67 10.20 0.82
CA ILE A 88 -2.31 10.48 0.35
C ILE A 88 -1.85 11.84 0.88
N LEU A 89 -2.72 12.85 0.86
CA LEU A 89 -2.42 14.17 1.39
C LEU A 89 -2.10 14.14 2.90
N LYS A 90 -2.84 13.37 3.68
CA LYS A 90 -2.56 13.17 5.12
C LYS A 90 -1.18 12.51 5.37
N ALA A 91 -0.65 11.77 4.39
CA ALA A 91 0.69 11.19 4.46
C ALA A 91 1.82 12.17 4.05
N LYS A 92 1.50 13.37 3.54
CA LYS A 92 2.48 14.36 3.02
C LYS A 92 3.68 14.59 3.94
N LYS A 93 3.45 14.69 5.25
CA LYS A 93 4.52 14.93 6.23
C LYS A 93 5.60 13.84 6.26
N TYR A 94 5.25 12.59 5.90
CA TYR A 94 6.18 11.46 5.84
C TYR A 94 6.87 11.31 4.48
N LEU A 95 6.49 12.13 3.49
CA LEU A 95 6.98 12.09 2.12
C LEU A 95 7.81 13.32 1.74
N LYS A 96 7.98 14.29 2.64
CA LYS A 96 8.68 15.57 2.37
C LYS A 96 10.12 15.40 1.87
N ASP A 97 10.78 14.31 2.24
CA ASP A 97 12.14 13.94 1.84
C ASP A 97 12.20 13.16 0.53
N GLN A 98 11.06 12.98 -0.15
CA GLN A 98 10.97 12.19 -1.38
C GLN A 98 10.59 13.07 -2.55
N GLU A 99 11.44 13.13 -3.58
CA GLU A 99 11.09 13.72 -4.88
C GLU A 99 9.98 12.89 -5.56
N ASN A 100 10.09 11.56 -5.49
CA ASN A 100 9.13 10.62 -6.04
C ASN A 100 8.79 9.55 -5.00
N PHE A 101 7.57 9.04 -5.04
CA PHE A 101 7.11 7.94 -4.22
C PHE A 101 6.17 7.02 -5.00
N MET A 102 6.05 5.78 -4.56
CA MET A 102 5.16 4.78 -5.17
C MET A 102 3.83 4.75 -4.43
N VAL A 103 2.73 4.49 -5.15
CA VAL A 103 1.40 4.29 -4.57
C VAL A 103 0.80 2.99 -5.08
N THR A 104 0.21 2.21 -4.19
CA THR A 104 -0.58 1.01 -4.54
C THR A 104 -1.73 0.80 -3.57
N TYR A 105 -2.66 -0.08 -3.95
CA TYR A 105 -3.73 -0.55 -3.07
C TYR A 105 -3.28 -1.77 -2.25
N GLY A 106 -3.86 -1.92 -1.05
CA GLY A 106 -3.52 -3.02 -0.13
C GLY A 106 -4.06 -4.40 -0.55
N ASP A 107 -4.72 -4.50 -1.69
CA ASP A 107 -5.28 -5.72 -2.29
C ASP A 107 -4.86 -5.95 -3.75
N GLY A 108 -4.04 -5.06 -4.30
CA GLY A 108 -3.54 -5.12 -5.67
C GLY A 108 -2.17 -5.81 -5.76
N LEU A 109 -2.15 -7.15 -5.74
CA LEU A 109 -0.92 -7.91 -5.97
C LEU A 109 -0.67 -8.06 -7.47
N SER A 110 0.58 -7.86 -7.91
CA SER A 110 0.99 -7.97 -9.31
C SER A 110 2.43 -8.51 -9.40
N ASN A 111 2.83 -8.93 -10.59
CA ASN A 111 4.21 -9.35 -10.92
C ASN A 111 5.03 -8.23 -11.57
N ILE A 112 4.68 -6.99 -11.33
CA ILE A 112 5.34 -5.83 -11.94
C ILE A 112 6.82 -5.71 -11.55
N ASN A 113 7.66 -5.34 -12.52
CA ASN A 113 9.03 -4.95 -12.27
C ASN A 113 9.11 -3.46 -11.89
N LEU A 114 9.12 -3.16 -10.59
CA LEU A 114 9.14 -1.79 -10.07
C LEU A 114 10.41 -1.03 -10.49
N LYS A 115 11.56 -1.70 -10.60
CA LYS A 115 12.81 -1.06 -11.04
C LYS A 115 12.69 -0.52 -12.47
N LYS A 116 12.08 -1.30 -13.37
CA LYS A 116 11.81 -0.83 -14.75
C LYS A 116 10.79 0.30 -14.77
N LEU A 117 9.72 0.21 -13.96
CA LEU A 117 8.72 1.26 -13.84
C LEU A 117 9.31 2.59 -13.34
N ILE A 118 10.15 2.54 -12.31
CA ILE A 118 10.82 3.72 -11.77
C ILE A 118 11.77 4.34 -12.80
N LYS A 119 12.58 3.53 -13.50
CA LYS A 119 13.44 4.04 -14.58
C LYS A 119 12.62 4.72 -15.67
N PHE A 120 11.50 4.14 -16.08
CA PHE A 120 10.61 4.72 -17.07
C PHE A 120 10.04 6.05 -16.56
N HIS A 121 9.56 6.11 -15.31
CA HIS A 121 9.05 7.34 -14.68
C HIS A 121 10.09 8.48 -14.71
N ILE A 122 11.30 8.21 -14.26
CA ILE A 122 12.38 9.21 -14.22
C ILE A 122 12.73 9.70 -15.64
N LYS A 123 12.80 8.78 -16.61
CA LYS A 123 13.20 9.09 -17.98
C LYS A 123 12.23 10.05 -18.68
N HIS A 124 10.92 9.86 -18.53
CA HIS A 124 9.94 10.70 -19.26
C HIS A 124 9.55 11.99 -18.53
N LYS A 125 10.05 12.23 -17.31
CA LYS A 125 9.90 13.48 -16.53
C LYS A 125 8.44 13.96 -16.38
N LYS A 126 7.46 13.04 -16.32
CA LYS A 126 6.05 13.37 -16.09
C LYS A 126 5.72 13.28 -14.60
N ILE A 127 4.67 13.97 -14.18
CA ILE A 127 4.25 14.04 -12.77
C ILE A 127 3.78 12.67 -12.26
N VAL A 128 3.11 11.87 -13.09
CA VAL A 128 2.54 10.58 -12.71
C VAL A 128 2.81 9.52 -13.77
N THR A 129 3.10 8.30 -13.33
CA THR A 129 3.12 7.09 -14.15
C THR A 129 2.15 6.08 -13.58
N LEU A 130 1.23 5.61 -14.40
CA LEU A 130 0.26 4.58 -14.03
C LEU A 130 0.59 3.26 -14.71
N THR A 131 0.43 2.16 -13.98
CA THR A 131 0.47 0.83 -14.56
C THR A 131 -0.92 0.46 -15.06
N ALA A 132 -1.04 0.17 -16.34
CA ALA A 132 -2.26 -0.35 -16.95
C ALA A 132 -2.06 -1.81 -17.36
N VAL A 133 -3.13 -2.60 -17.26
CA VAL A 133 -3.17 -3.99 -17.73
C VAL A 133 -4.35 -4.14 -18.69
N ARG A 134 -4.18 -4.95 -19.73
CA ARG A 134 -5.32 -5.34 -20.55
C ARG A 134 -6.13 -6.37 -19.78
N PRO A 135 -7.44 -6.21 -19.63
CA PRO A 135 -8.28 -7.26 -19.07
C PRO A 135 -8.21 -8.49 -19.97
N PRO A 136 -8.38 -9.69 -19.41
CA PRO A 136 -8.43 -10.94 -20.19
C PRO A 136 -9.61 -10.97 -21.13
#